data_31907647fe9956bc9b78336ed1d82470
#
_entry.id   31907647fe9956bc9b78336ed1d82470
#
_cell.length_a   1.000
_cell.length_b   1.000
_cell.length_c   1.000
_cell.angle_alpha   90.00
_cell.angle_beta   90.00
_cell.angle_gamma   90.00
#
_symmetry.space_group_name_H-M   'P 1'
#
loop_
_entity.id
_entity.type
_entity.pdbx_description
1 polymer ?
#
loop_
_entity_poly.entity_id
_entity_poly.type
_entity_poly.pdbx_seq_one_letter_code
_entity_poly.pdbx_strand_id
1 'polypeptide(L)'
;MIRMTNDETMSKRARRFRIVLALLLIIASSTVASVKGGRPPQLSGYKAVRVHYSPLNKMIMSVRINGQPANLLVDTGSNQVILDAASAESFGVRPSQRDLRYIQFTRINGQLLPVGFAQSLIAGSMNFGSTPVTLRDSSHSDTGDARVDGVLGLDLLTRHKAVINCWTKLVFFKVDQTRQMNLSSVAAAEKFTRIPLRRERNGALTVQCSIRGQPARLLVDTGAFITIFHEAFLKSVGIPVEATRVSAHFARGAARKVSAGQINDLKIGGFKTPPAKFGVTALPNFTLLQSSARISGILGMDTLYTCHGIIDLDSMSLFLK
;
A
#
# COMPACT_ATOMS: atom_id res chain seq x y z
N MET A 1 -1.36 -13.85 32.11
CA MET A 1 -1.01 -12.56 32.73
C MET A 1 0.49 -12.33 32.50
N ILE A 2 0.87 -11.68 31.38
CA ILE A 2 2.24 -11.25 31.10
C ILE A 2 2.16 -9.78 30.68
N ARG A 3 2.59 -8.90 31.58
CA ARG A 3 2.78 -7.46 31.33
C ARG A 3 4.04 -7.29 30.49
N MET A 4 3.94 -6.67 29.33
CA MET A 4 5.09 -6.14 28.59
C MET A 4 5.34 -4.70 29.01
N THR A 5 6.41 -4.49 29.75
CA THR A 5 7.01 -3.19 29.99
C THR A 5 8.09 -2.96 28.94
N ASN A 6 7.86 -2.12 27.94
CA ASN A 6 8.91 -1.63 27.03
C ASN A 6 8.51 -0.31 26.36
N ASP A 7 8.16 0.70 27.15
CA ASP A 7 7.65 1.97 26.61
C ASP A 7 8.68 3.13 26.61
N GLU A 8 9.78 3.04 27.33
CA GLU A 8 10.70 4.18 27.46
C GLU A 8 11.82 4.25 26.40
N THR A 9 12.27 3.12 25.88
CA THR A 9 13.36 3.10 24.87
C THR A 9 12.86 3.44 23.46
N MET A 10 11.59 3.17 23.16
CA MET A 10 10.95 3.56 21.90
C MET A 10 10.71 5.08 21.81
N SER A 11 10.42 5.73 22.93
CA SER A 11 10.16 7.18 23.00
C SER A 11 11.37 8.03 22.58
N LYS A 12 12.59 7.66 23.00
CA LYS A 12 13.81 8.43 22.69
C LYS A 12 14.28 8.26 21.24
N ARG A 13 14.13 7.07 20.65
CA ARG A 13 14.41 6.84 19.23
C ARG A 13 13.36 7.48 18.32
N ALA A 14 12.08 7.41 18.70
CA ALA A 14 11.00 8.07 17.95
C ALA A 14 11.10 9.61 17.99
N ARG A 15 11.59 10.20 19.09
CA ARG A 15 11.81 11.64 19.18
C ARG A 15 12.96 12.13 18.31
N ARG A 16 14.07 11.40 18.23
CA ARG A 16 15.18 11.73 17.30
C ARG A 16 14.78 11.58 15.85
N PHE A 17 13.93 10.61 15.54
CA PHE A 17 13.45 10.36 14.18
C PHE A 17 12.40 11.38 13.70
N ARG A 18 11.59 11.96 14.61
CA ARG A 18 10.68 13.06 14.28
C ARG A 18 11.41 14.32 13.80
N ILE A 19 12.62 14.53 14.27
CA ILE A 19 13.47 15.66 13.84
C ILE A 19 14.10 15.40 12.47
N VAL A 20 14.52 14.18 12.19
CA VAL A 20 15.23 13.81 10.95
C VAL A 20 14.28 13.69 9.75
N LEU A 21 13.08 13.18 9.93
CA LEU A 21 12.11 13.07 8.83
C LEU A 21 11.45 14.42 8.49
N ALA A 22 11.39 15.36 9.45
CA ALA A 22 11.08 16.77 9.17
C ALA A 22 12.16 17.40 8.28
N LEU A 23 13.43 17.02 8.41
CA LEU A 23 14.54 17.50 7.57
C LEU A 23 14.47 16.96 6.12
N LEU A 24 13.93 15.77 5.89
CA LEU A 24 13.69 15.24 4.54
C LEU A 24 12.68 16.08 3.71
N LEU A 25 11.90 16.92 4.39
CA LEU A 25 10.90 17.81 3.79
C LEU A 25 11.30 19.29 3.85
N ILE A 26 12.39 19.68 4.53
CA ILE A 26 12.70 21.08 4.88
C ILE A 26 13.79 21.71 4.00
N ILE A 27 14.51 20.99 3.16
CA ILE A 27 15.60 21.59 2.33
C ILE A 27 15.08 22.46 1.15
N ALA A 28 13.81 22.82 1.14
CA ALA A 28 13.30 23.72 0.10
C ALA A 28 12.82 25.09 0.57
N SER A 29 12.93 25.48 1.85
CA SER A 29 12.67 26.88 2.26
C SER A 29 13.00 27.11 3.74
N SER A 30 13.95 27.97 4.02
CA SER A 30 14.26 28.55 5.32
C SER A 30 13.10 29.43 5.81
N THR A 31 12.32 28.92 6.76
CA THR A 31 11.71 29.63 7.90
C THR A 31 10.92 28.64 8.75
N VAL A 32 11.39 28.35 9.94
CA VAL A 32 10.74 27.45 10.90
C VAL A 32 9.85 28.26 11.81
N ALA A 33 8.54 28.03 11.75
CA ALA A 33 7.59 28.42 12.80
C ALA A 33 7.01 27.14 13.44
N SER A 34 7.11 27.07 14.75
CA SER A 34 6.55 26.00 15.60
C SER A 34 5.02 26.00 15.53
N VAL A 35 4.40 24.88 15.15
CA VAL A 35 2.94 24.78 15.08
C VAL A 35 2.44 23.56 15.87
N LYS A 36 1.67 23.80 16.91
CA LYS A 36 0.77 22.82 17.55
C LYS A 36 -0.39 22.50 16.61
N GLY A 37 -0.67 21.22 16.32
CA GLY A 37 -1.80 20.81 15.49
C GLY A 37 -1.61 21.00 13.98
N GLY A 38 -0.40 20.83 13.48
CA GLY A 38 0.02 21.27 12.15
C GLY A 38 -0.66 20.59 10.97
N ARG A 39 -0.99 21.40 9.96
CA ARG A 39 -1.27 20.96 8.59
C ARG A 39 -0.16 20.03 8.10
N PRO A 40 -0.49 19.02 7.26
CA PRO A 40 0.56 18.21 6.64
C PRO A 40 1.61 19.09 5.99
N PRO A 41 2.90 18.70 5.99
CA PRO A 41 3.96 19.49 5.41
C PRO A 41 3.63 19.82 3.95
N GLN A 42 3.72 21.09 3.59
CA GLN A 42 3.48 21.52 2.21
C GLN A 42 4.77 21.35 1.41
N LEU A 43 4.71 20.49 0.39
CA LEU A 43 5.76 20.34 -0.58
C LEU A 43 5.32 21.00 -1.89
N SER A 44 6.13 21.94 -2.40
CA SER A 44 5.80 22.66 -3.64
C SER A 44 5.52 21.70 -4.80
N GLY A 45 4.37 21.83 -5.44
CA GLY A 45 3.93 20.98 -6.54
C GLY A 45 3.26 19.65 -6.09
N TYR A 46 3.11 19.45 -4.77
CA TYR A 46 2.45 18.26 -4.21
C TYR A 46 1.38 18.64 -3.20
N LYS A 47 0.36 17.79 -3.08
CA LYS A 47 -0.62 17.83 -2.00
C LYS A 47 -0.44 16.62 -1.11
N ALA A 48 -0.21 16.87 0.17
CA ALA A 48 -0.06 15.82 1.17
C ALA A 48 -1.41 15.47 1.78
N VAL A 49 -1.71 14.18 1.82
CA VAL A 49 -2.90 13.63 2.48
C VAL A 49 -2.44 12.71 3.59
N ARG A 50 -2.96 12.93 4.80
CA ARG A 50 -2.71 12.06 5.94
C ARG A 50 -3.57 10.81 5.84
N VAL A 51 -2.95 9.67 6.13
CA VAL A 51 -3.65 8.39 6.32
C VAL A 51 -3.57 7.98 7.78
N HIS A 52 -4.47 7.13 8.20
CA HIS A 52 -4.41 6.47 9.51
C HIS A 52 -4.25 4.96 9.31
N TYR A 53 -3.71 4.29 10.32
CA TYR A 53 -3.58 2.84 10.29
C TYR A 53 -4.59 2.22 11.22
N SER A 54 -5.30 1.22 10.71
CA SER A 54 -6.14 0.35 11.53
C SER A 54 -5.26 -0.55 12.42
N PRO A 55 -5.86 -1.24 13.41
CA PRO A 55 -5.15 -2.24 14.21
C PRO A 55 -4.42 -3.30 13.39
N LEU A 56 -4.94 -3.63 12.20
CA LEU A 56 -4.32 -4.56 11.26
C LEU A 56 -3.36 -3.88 10.26
N ASN A 57 -2.80 -2.71 10.58
CA ASN A 57 -1.88 -1.95 9.71
C ASN A 57 -2.44 -1.60 8.32
N LYS A 58 -3.75 -1.60 8.13
CA LYS A 58 -4.34 -1.12 6.87
C LYS A 58 -4.18 0.40 6.77
N MET A 59 -3.64 0.86 5.66
CA MET A 59 -3.44 2.28 5.37
C MET A 59 -4.75 2.89 4.84
N ILE A 60 -5.48 3.59 5.69
CA ILE A 60 -6.82 4.13 5.39
C ILE A 60 -6.73 5.63 5.14
N MET A 61 -7.27 6.07 4.02
CA MET A 61 -7.42 7.47 3.62
C MET A 61 -8.88 7.89 3.76
N SER A 62 -9.14 8.88 4.60
CA SER A 62 -10.47 9.49 4.68
C SER A 62 -10.69 10.39 3.46
N VAL A 63 -11.79 10.18 2.76
CA VAL A 63 -12.15 10.89 1.53
C VAL A 63 -13.59 11.40 1.58
N ARG A 64 -13.97 12.21 0.59
CA ARG A 64 -15.36 12.49 0.27
C ARG A 64 -15.66 12.02 -1.14
N ILE A 65 -16.70 11.23 -1.29
CA ILE A 65 -17.23 10.75 -2.57
C ILE A 65 -18.58 11.43 -2.79
N ASN A 66 -18.70 12.24 -3.82
CA ASN A 66 -19.90 13.04 -4.08
C ASN A 66 -20.39 13.84 -2.84
N GLY A 67 -19.41 14.37 -2.07
CA GLY A 67 -19.67 15.11 -0.83
C GLY A 67 -19.85 14.25 0.43
N GLN A 68 -20.13 12.96 0.31
CA GLN A 68 -20.32 12.04 1.45
C GLN A 68 -18.98 11.50 1.97
N PRO A 69 -18.81 11.40 3.30
CA PRO A 69 -17.59 10.86 3.89
C PRO A 69 -17.44 9.36 3.62
N ALA A 70 -16.24 8.94 3.27
CA ALA A 70 -15.88 7.55 3.02
C ALA A 70 -14.45 7.26 3.44
N ASN A 71 -14.11 5.99 3.63
CA ASN A 71 -12.78 5.51 3.94
C ASN A 71 -12.29 4.57 2.83
N LEU A 72 -11.18 4.91 2.19
CA LEU A 72 -10.56 4.07 1.17
C LEU A 72 -9.23 3.49 1.66
N LEU A 73 -9.04 2.20 1.44
CA LEU A 73 -7.74 1.56 1.62
C LEU A 73 -6.78 2.03 0.54
N VAL A 74 -5.62 2.56 0.89
CA VAL A 74 -4.54 2.84 -0.07
C VAL A 74 -3.86 1.53 -0.44
N ASP A 75 -4.06 1.07 -1.67
CA ASP A 75 -3.74 -0.31 -2.06
C ASP A 75 -2.98 -0.36 -3.39
N THR A 76 -1.68 -0.60 -3.31
CA THR A 76 -0.83 -0.80 -4.49
C THR A 76 -0.96 -2.19 -5.10
N GLY A 77 -1.65 -3.11 -4.46
CA GLY A 77 -2.04 -4.42 -5.01
C GLY A 77 -3.27 -4.37 -5.91
N SER A 78 -4.01 -3.25 -5.89
CA SER A 78 -5.19 -3.03 -6.74
C SER A 78 -4.88 -2.08 -7.90
N ASN A 79 -5.28 -2.45 -9.12
CA ASN A 79 -5.05 -1.62 -10.30
C ASN A 79 -6.06 -0.48 -10.47
N GLN A 80 -7.19 -0.51 -9.77
CA GLN A 80 -8.30 0.41 -9.98
C GLN A 80 -8.90 0.85 -8.64
N VAL A 81 -9.58 2.00 -8.65
CA VAL A 81 -10.47 2.38 -7.55
C VAL A 81 -11.64 1.40 -7.53
N ILE A 82 -11.87 0.79 -6.38
CA ILE A 82 -12.96 -0.16 -6.16
C ILE A 82 -13.81 0.36 -5.01
N LEU A 83 -15.12 0.39 -5.18
CA LEU A 83 -16.07 0.64 -4.10
C LEU A 83 -16.82 -0.65 -3.78
N ASP A 84 -17.11 -0.84 -2.51
CA ASP A 84 -18.10 -1.82 -2.10
C ASP A 84 -19.47 -1.44 -2.68
N ALA A 85 -20.13 -2.38 -3.36
CA ALA A 85 -21.36 -2.09 -4.09
C ALA A 85 -22.48 -1.57 -3.17
N ALA A 86 -22.61 -2.12 -1.95
CA ALA A 86 -23.57 -1.64 -0.96
C ALA A 86 -23.24 -0.22 -0.45
N SER A 87 -21.96 0.08 -0.25
CA SER A 87 -21.52 1.42 0.15
C SER A 87 -21.65 2.44 -1.00
N ALA A 88 -21.42 2.02 -2.25
CA ALA A 88 -21.47 2.89 -3.43
C ALA A 88 -22.83 3.58 -3.60
N GLU A 89 -23.92 2.89 -3.31
CA GLU A 89 -25.25 3.47 -3.41
C GLU A 89 -25.45 4.65 -2.44
N SER A 90 -24.90 4.57 -1.23
CA SER A 90 -24.96 5.66 -0.24
C SER A 90 -24.19 6.91 -0.70
N PHE A 91 -23.24 6.76 -1.63
CA PHE A 91 -22.50 7.86 -2.25
C PHE A 91 -23.15 8.34 -3.57
N GLY A 92 -24.32 7.80 -3.95
CA GLY A 92 -24.96 8.09 -5.23
C GLY A 92 -24.18 7.58 -6.44
N VAL A 93 -23.30 6.60 -6.25
CA VAL A 93 -22.57 5.96 -7.32
C VAL A 93 -23.30 4.71 -7.78
N ARG A 94 -23.72 4.71 -9.03
CA ARG A 94 -24.45 3.60 -9.67
C ARG A 94 -23.67 3.07 -10.87
N PRO A 95 -23.94 1.82 -11.29
CA PRO A 95 -23.42 1.31 -12.55
C PRO A 95 -23.70 2.28 -13.70
N SER A 96 -22.68 2.67 -14.44
CA SER A 96 -22.89 3.59 -15.56
C SER A 96 -23.56 2.87 -16.70
N GLN A 97 -24.65 3.45 -17.21
CA GLN A 97 -25.32 3.01 -18.42
C GLN A 97 -24.77 3.86 -19.59
N ARG A 98 -24.22 3.21 -20.59
CA ARG A 98 -23.97 3.80 -21.88
C ARG A 98 -25.21 3.54 -22.73
N ASP A 99 -26.08 4.52 -22.84
CA ASP A 99 -27.44 4.38 -23.36
C ASP A 99 -28.32 3.46 -22.46
N LEU A 100 -29.61 3.45 -22.66
CA LEU A 100 -30.58 2.70 -21.85
C LEU A 100 -30.39 1.17 -21.80
N ARG A 101 -29.32 0.63 -22.42
CA ARG A 101 -29.17 -0.82 -22.63
C ARG A 101 -27.84 -1.43 -22.19
N TYR A 102 -26.77 -0.66 -21.89
CA TYR A 102 -25.47 -1.25 -21.62
C TYR A 102 -24.81 -0.69 -20.34
N ILE A 103 -24.61 -1.56 -19.35
CA ILE A 103 -23.76 -1.30 -18.18
C ILE A 103 -22.31 -1.47 -18.60
N GLN A 104 -21.43 -0.53 -18.25
CA GLN A 104 -20.00 -0.70 -18.45
C GLN A 104 -19.43 -1.71 -17.45
N PHE A 105 -18.63 -2.64 -17.96
CA PHE A 105 -17.95 -3.63 -17.15
C PHE A 105 -16.43 -3.52 -17.32
N THR A 106 -15.71 -3.82 -16.26
CA THR A 106 -14.28 -4.06 -16.28
C THR A 106 -13.96 -5.47 -15.80
N ARG A 107 -12.82 -6.00 -16.19
CA ARG A 107 -12.39 -7.33 -15.76
C ARG A 107 -11.31 -7.21 -14.71
N ILE A 108 -11.59 -7.69 -13.50
CA ILE A 108 -10.62 -7.80 -12.41
C ILE A 108 -10.45 -9.26 -12.04
N ASN A 109 -9.22 -9.78 -12.12
CA ASN A 109 -8.90 -11.17 -11.79
C ASN A 109 -9.85 -12.19 -12.47
N GLY A 110 -10.22 -11.92 -13.74
CA GLY A 110 -11.13 -12.75 -14.53
C GLY A 110 -12.63 -12.55 -14.27
N GLN A 111 -13.03 -11.71 -13.33
CA GLN A 111 -14.43 -11.36 -13.03
C GLN A 111 -14.84 -10.11 -13.78
N LEU A 112 -16.00 -10.12 -14.40
CA LEU A 112 -16.65 -8.91 -14.93
C LEU A 112 -17.36 -8.19 -13.78
N LEU A 113 -16.97 -6.94 -13.57
CA LEU A 113 -17.53 -6.09 -12.51
C LEU A 113 -18.07 -4.79 -13.15
N PRO A 114 -19.23 -4.30 -12.71
CA PRO A 114 -19.77 -3.06 -13.22
C PRO A 114 -18.91 -1.87 -12.84
N VAL A 115 -18.88 -0.87 -13.71
CA VAL A 115 -18.19 0.40 -13.51
C VAL A 115 -19.22 1.50 -13.27
N GLY A 116 -19.02 2.30 -12.24
CA GLY A 116 -19.75 3.52 -11.96
C GLY A 116 -18.83 4.74 -12.02
N PHE A 117 -19.37 5.93 -11.78
CA PHE A 117 -18.61 7.17 -11.69
C PHE A 117 -18.90 7.91 -10.40
N ALA A 118 -17.87 8.19 -9.62
CA ALA A 118 -17.91 9.23 -8.60
C ALA A 118 -17.75 10.59 -9.33
N GLN A 119 -18.74 11.48 -9.22
CA GLN A 119 -18.67 12.81 -9.84
C GLN A 119 -17.58 13.67 -9.20
N SER A 120 -17.31 13.44 -7.92
CA SER A 120 -16.20 14.05 -7.21
C SER A 120 -15.60 13.06 -6.21
N LEU A 121 -14.26 13.00 -6.18
CA LEU A 121 -13.49 12.29 -5.19
C LEU A 121 -12.44 13.24 -4.60
N ILE A 122 -12.52 13.50 -3.29
CA ILE A 122 -11.67 14.49 -2.60
C ILE A 122 -11.04 13.84 -1.36
N ALA A 123 -9.73 14.00 -1.19
CA ALA A 123 -8.99 13.58 -0.01
C ALA A 123 -8.20 14.77 0.58
N GLY A 124 -8.65 15.30 1.73
CA GLY A 124 -8.08 16.52 2.29
C GLY A 124 -8.12 17.69 1.30
N SER A 125 -6.96 18.20 0.89
CA SER A 125 -6.86 19.27 -0.13
C SER A 125 -6.71 18.70 -1.56
N MET A 126 -6.56 17.38 -1.72
CA MET A 126 -6.44 16.74 -3.03
C MET A 126 -7.82 16.49 -3.63
N ASN A 127 -8.05 17.02 -4.83
CA ASN A 127 -9.25 16.76 -5.63
C ASN A 127 -8.86 15.93 -6.85
N PHE A 128 -9.41 14.72 -6.94
CA PHE A 128 -9.19 13.79 -8.06
C PHE A 128 -10.17 14.01 -9.22
N GLY A 129 -11.20 14.86 -9.01
CA GLY A 129 -12.26 15.11 -9.98
C GLY A 129 -13.21 13.92 -10.14
N SER A 130 -13.85 13.86 -11.31
CA SER A 130 -14.68 12.71 -11.69
C SER A 130 -13.81 11.48 -11.90
N THR A 131 -14.17 10.39 -11.23
CA THR A 131 -13.35 9.18 -11.14
C THR A 131 -14.17 7.95 -11.47
N PRO A 132 -13.76 7.13 -12.46
CA PRO A 132 -14.37 5.83 -12.66
C PRO A 132 -14.06 4.91 -11.49
N VAL A 133 -15.05 4.18 -11.04
CA VAL A 133 -14.93 3.24 -9.92
C VAL A 133 -15.53 1.89 -10.30
N THR A 134 -14.87 0.82 -9.91
CA THR A 134 -15.38 -0.53 -10.08
C THR A 134 -16.24 -0.88 -8.88
N LEU A 135 -17.43 -1.40 -9.10
CA LEU A 135 -18.35 -1.82 -8.05
C LEU A 135 -18.16 -3.31 -7.78
N ARG A 136 -17.86 -3.67 -6.55
CA ARG A 136 -17.65 -5.07 -6.15
C ARG A 136 -18.34 -5.34 -4.83
N ASP A 137 -19.09 -6.43 -4.78
CA ASP A 137 -19.62 -6.92 -3.50
C ASP A 137 -18.45 -7.37 -2.63
N SER A 138 -18.26 -6.67 -1.53
CA SER A 138 -17.33 -7.07 -0.49
C SER A 138 -18.08 -7.99 0.46
N SER A 139 -17.61 -9.21 0.62
CA SER A 139 -17.98 -9.96 1.81
C SER A 139 -17.33 -9.24 2.99
N HIS A 140 -18.09 -8.41 3.67
CA HIS A 140 -17.64 -7.79 4.92
C HIS A 140 -17.41 -8.92 5.92
N SER A 141 -16.17 -9.35 6.06
CA SER A 141 -15.79 -10.05 7.28
C SER A 141 -15.78 -8.97 8.37
N ASP A 142 -16.74 -9.02 9.25
CA ASP A 142 -16.80 -8.20 10.46
C ASP A 142 -15.65 -8.62 11.39
N THR A 143 -14.45 -8.18 11.04
CA THR A 143 -13.21 -8.53 11.75
C THR A 143 -12.94 -7.56 12.91
N GLY A 144 -13.91 -6.69 13.24
CA GLY A 144 -13.72 -5.64 14.25
C GLY A 144 -12.70 -4.57 13.87
N ASP A 145 -12.25 -4.55 12.61
CA ASP A 145 -11.35 -3.54 12.07
C ASP A 145 -12.13 -2.30 11.59
N ALA A 146 -11.41 -1.23 11.26
CA ALA A 146 -12.02 0.01 10.77
C ALA A 146 -12.85 -0.24 9.49
N ARG A 147 -14.02 0.39 9.41
CA ARG A 147 -14.85 0.35 8.21
C ARG A 147 -14.09 0.90 7.01
N VAL A 148 -14.05 0.13 5.95
CA VAL A 148 -13.46 0.48 4.66
C VAL A 148 -14.56 0.38 3.59
N ASP A 149 -14.83 1.48 2.91
CA ASP A 149 -15.88 1.57 1.89
C ASP A 149 -15.37 1.19 0.49
N GLY A 150 -14.06 1.04 0.35
CA GLY A 150 -13.44 0.69 -0.92
C GLY A 150 -11.92 0.81 -0.91
N VAL A 151 -11.34 0.87 -2.09
CA VAL A 151 -9.90 0.84 -2.35
C VAL A 151 -9.52 2.00 -3.26
N LEU A 152 -8.45 2.72 -2.91
CA LEU A 152 -7.76 3.69 -3.76
C LEU A 152 -6.61 2.96 -4.46
N GLY A 153 -6.79 2.65 -5.75
CA GLY A 153 -5.86 1.79 -6.50
C GLY A 153 -4.78 2.54 -7.28
N LEU A 154 -3.96 1.75 -7.99
CA LEU A 154 -2.82 2.23 -8.78
C LEU A 154 -3.20 3.17 -9.93
N ASP A 155 -4.44 3.15 -10.42
CA ASP A 155 -4.91 4.08 -11.44
C ASP A 155 -4.77 5.54 -11.00
N LEU A 156 -5.29 5.89 -9.81
CA LEU A 156 -5.15 7.23 -9.25
C LEU A 156 -3.75 7.48 -8.69
N LEU A 157 -3.20 6.51 -7.97
CA LEU A 157 -1.87 6.63 -7.38
C LEU A 157 -0.81 6.91 -8.46
N THR A 158 -0.85 6.19 -9.59
CA THR A 158 0.11 6.39 -10.70
C THR A 158 -0.18 7.66 -11.49
N ARG A 159 -1.47 7.95 -11.77
CA ARG A 159 -1.87 9.17 -12.50
C ARG A 159 -1.33 10.42 -11.81
N HIS A 160 -1.37 10.44 -10.50
CA HIS A 160 -0.88 11.56 -9.68
C HIS A 160 0.53 11.33 -9.14
N LYS A 161 1.29 10.38 -9.71
CA LYS A 161 2.68 10.12 -9.37
C LYS A 161 2.91 10.13 -7.86
N ALA A 162 2.08 9.37 -7.14
CA ALA A 162 2.01 9.40 -5.70
C ALA A 162 3.33 8.93 -5.06
N VAL A 163 3.69 9.59 -3.96
CA VAL A 163 4.74 9.13 -3.05
C VAL A 163 4.07 8.69 -1.76
N ILE A 164 4.15 7.40 -1.45
CA ILE A 164 3.51 6.78 -0.29
C ILE A 164 4.59 6.55 0.77
N ASN A 165 4.52 7.30 1.86
CA ASN A 165 5.42 7.09 3.00
C ASN A 165 4.71 6.25 4.06
N CYS A 166 5.05 4.97 4.10
CA CYS A 166 4.42 4.00 4.99
C CYS A 166 4.71 4.27 6.47
N TRP A 167 5.84 4.92 6.80
CA TRP A 167 6.21 5.24 8.17
C TRP A 167 5.53 6.50 8.72
N THR A 168 5.52 7.58 7.92
CA THR A 168 4.98 8.88 8.38
C THR A 168 3.48 9.02 8.22
N LYS A 169 2.82 8.04 7.61
CA LYS A 169 1.38 8.04 7.34
C LYS A 169 0.96 9.21 6.45
N LEU A 170 1.77 9.49 5.42
CA LEU A 170 1.52 10.54 4.44
C LEU A 170 1.58 9.96 3.03
N VAL A 171 0.62 10.39 2.22
CA VAL A 171 0.63 10.17 0.77
C VAL A 171 0.68 11.54 0.10
N PHE A 172 1.67 11.73 -0.75
CA PHE A 172 1.86 12.95 -1.53
C PHE A 172 1.38 12.70 -2.96
N PHE A 173 0.53 13.56 -3.47
CA PHE A 173 0.03 13.52 -4.83
C PHE A 173 0.60 14.69 -5.61
N LYS A 174 1.25 14.42 -6.74
CA LYS A 174 1.80 15.43 -7.63
C LYS A 174 0.68 16.19 -8.33
N VAL A 175 0.66 17.51 -8.20
CA VAL A 175 -0.33 18.39 -8.84
C VAL A 175 0.33 19.33 -9.84
N ASP A 176 1.62 19.61 -9.72
CA ASP A 176 2.41 20.36 -10.69
C ASP A 176 3.41 19.41 -11.38
N GLN A 177 3.20 19.13 -12.66
CA GLN A 177 4.01 18.21 -13.42
C GLN A 177 5.43 18.73 -13.70
N THR A 178 5.65 20.03 -13.58
CA THR A 178 6.98 20.66 -13.77
C THR A 178 7.89 20.46 -12.58
N ARG A 179 7.33 20.19 -11.39
CA ARG A 179 8.11 19.97 -10.16
C ARG A 179 8.53 18.50 -10.05
N GLN A 180 9.76 18.30 -9.57
CA GLN A 180 10.28 16.98 -9.26
C GLN A 180 10.72 16.93 -7.80
N MET A 181 10.35 15.86 -7.12
CA MET A 181 10.87 15.56 -5.79
C MET A 181 12.16 14.78 -5.96
N ASN A 182 13.30 15.36 -5.55
CA ASN A 182 14.57 14.65 -5.61
C ASN A 182 14.71 13.69 -4.40
N LEU A 183 13.82 12.71 -4.34
CA LEU A 183 13.83 11.72 -3.24
C LEU A 183 15.12 10.92 -3.20
N SER A 184 15.74 10.64 -4.35
CA SER A 184 16.94 9.79 -4.40
C SER A 184 18.12 10.40 -3.67
N SER A 185 18.38 11.71 -3.81
CA SER A 185 19.48 12.39 -3.10
C SER A 185 19.22 12.49 -1.60
N VAL A 186 17.99 12.84 -1.23
CA VAL A 186 17.58 12.95 0.18
C VAL A 186 17.60 11.58 0.85
N ALA A 187 17.06 10.57 0.18
CA ALA A 187 17.04 9.20 0.69
C ALA A 187 18.46 8.64 0.88
N ALA A 188 19.41 8.95 -0.05
CA ALA A 188 20.81 8.57 0.09
C ALA A 188 21.47 9.22 1.32
N ALA A 189 21.25 10.53 1.53
CA ALA A 189 21.74 11.25 2.71
C ALA A 189 21.20 10.66 4.01
N GLU A 190 19.96 10.17 4.00
CA GLU A 190 19.29 9.53 5.12
C GLU A 190 19.53 8.02 5.21
N LYS A 191 20.47 7.46 4.45
CA LYS A 191 20.86 6.03 4.44
C LYS A 191 19.73 5.08 4.01
N PHE A 192 18.78 5.54 3.20
CA PHE A 192 17.84 4.64 2.56
C PHE A 192 18.52 3.91 1.37
N THR A 193 18.17 2.64 1.22
CA THR A 193 18.51 1.89 0.02
C THR A 193 17.43 2.12 -1.03
N ARG A 194 17.81 2.62 -2.20
CA ARG A 194 16.91 2.74 -3.36
C ARG A 194 16.83 1.41 -4.10
N ILE A 195 15.62 0.95 -4.35
CA ILE A 195 15.33 -0.34 -5.00
C ILE A 195 14.38 -0.07 -6.18
N PRO A 196 14.73 -0.49 -7.41
CA PRO A 196 13.86 -0.30 -8.56
C PRO A 196 12.56 -1.11 -8.42
N LEU A 197 11.43 -0.46 -8.66
CA LEU A 197 10.14 -1.10 -8.85
C LEU A 197 9.94 -1.43 -10.33
N ARG A 198 9.30 -2.56 -10.59
CA ARG A 198 8.87 -2.93 -11.92
C ARG A 198 7.36 -2.93 -11.99
N ARG A 199 6.80 -2.29 -13.03
CA ARG A 199 5.40 -2.42 -13.38
C ARG A 199 5.25 -3.55 -14.40
N GLU A 200 4.49 -4.56 -14.03
CA GLU A 200 4.22 -5.72 -14.88
C GLU A 200 3.16 -5.38 -15.95
N ARG A 201 3.02 -6.20 -16.98
CA ARG A 201 2.06 -5.95 -18.08
C ARG A 201 0.61 -5.78 -17.61
N ASN A 202 0.23 -6.44 -16.56
CA ASN A 202 -1.11 -6.34 -15.93
C ASN A 202 -1.23 -5.18 -14.93
N GLY A 203 -0.22 -4.32 -14.83
CA GLY A 203 -0.19 -3.16 -13.95
C GLY A 203 0.35 -3.41 -12.54
N ALA A 204 0.58 -4.64 -12.13
CA ALA A 204 1.08 -4.96 -10.80
C ALA A 204 2.49 -4.38 -10.54
N LEU A 205 2.73 -3.88 -9.33
CA LEU A 205 4.04 -3.43 -8.89
C LEU A 205 4.82 -4.58 -8.27
N THR A 206 6.04 -4.80 -8.73
CA THR A 206 6.89 -5.86 -8.21
C THR A 206 8.28 -5.36 -7.88
N VAL A 207 8.94 -6.10 -6.97
CA VAL A 207 10.31 -5.86 -6.56
C VAL A 207 11.10 -7.17 -6.56
N GLN A 208 12.37 -7.11 -6.94
CA GLN A 208 13.27 -8.25 -6.83
C GLN A 208 13.71 -8.44 -5.37
N CYS A 209 13.78 -9.69 -4.95
CA CYS A 209 14.33 -10.08 -3.66
C CYS A 209 15.13 -11.37 -3.77
N SER A 210 15.79 -11.77 -2.70
CA SER A 210 16.41 -13.09 -2.57
C SER A 210 16.36 -13.60 -1.16
N ILE A 211 16.29 -14.93 -1.02
CA ILE A 211 16.39 -15.67 0.25
C ILE A 211 17.42 -16.78 0.05
N ARG A 212 18.42 -16.86 0.93
CA ARG A 212 19.54 -17.83 0.79
C ARG A 212 20.23 -17.78 -0.58
N GLY A 213 20.33 -16.54 -1.13
CA GLY A 213 20.90 -16.33 -2.46
C GLY A 213 19.97 -16.70 -3.63
N GLN A 214 18.86 -17.37 -3.39
CA GLN A 214 17.92 -17.73 -4.45
C GLN A 214 17.04 -16.52 -4.81
N PRO A 215 17.04 -16.12 -6.10
CA PRO A 215 16.28 -14.97 -6.55
C PRO A 215 14.77 -15.23 -6.51
N ALA A 216 14.03 -14.19 -6.17
CA ALA A 216 12.58 -14.20 -6.07
C ALA A 216 12.00 -12.84 -6.47
N ARG A 217 10.68 -12.76 -6.57
CA ARG A 217 9.96 -11.53 -6.87
C ARG A 217 8.76 -11.40 -5.94
N LEU A 218 8.62 -10.22 -5.33
CA LEU A 218 7.49 -9.89 -4.48
C LEU A 218 6.57 -8.89 -5.16
N LEU A 219 5.27 -9.09 -5.02
CA LEU A 219 4.25 -8.07 -5.29
C LEU A 219 4.33 -7.02 -4.18
N VAL A 220 4.39 -5.74 -4.51
CA VAL A 220 4.37 -4.64 -3.53
C VAL A 220 2.92 -4.24 -3.29
N ASP A 221 2.41 -4.52 -2.09
CA ASP A 221 0.99 -4.45 -1.78
C ASP A 221 0.73 -3.78 -0.43
N THR A 222 0.38 -2.48 -0.46
CA THR A 222 0.01 -1.73 0.74
C THR A 222 -1.38 -2.10 1.28
N GLY A 223 -2.18 -2.85 0.50
CA GLY A 223 -3.45 -3.43 0.95
C GLY A 223 -3.27 -4.70 1.77
N ALA A 224 -2.12 -5.37 1.65
CA ALA A 224 -1.77 -6.54 2.46
C ALA A 224 -1.19 -6.11 3.81
N PHE A 225 -1.79 -6.56 4.92
CA PHE A 225 -1.33 -6.18 6.27
C PHE A 225 -0.06 -6.91 6.71
N ILE A 226 0.23 -8.10 6.14
CA ILE A 226 1.44 -8.88 6.40
C ILE A 226 2.13 -9.30 5.10
N THR A 227 3.43 -9.45 5.17
CA THR A 227 4.24 -10.05 4.12
C THR A 227 4.04 -11.55 4.11
N ILE A 228 3.72 -12.10 2.93
CA ILE A 228 3.40 -13.53 2.76
C ILE A 228 4.27 -14.09 1.63
N PHE A 229 4.90 -15.23 1.88
CA PHE A 229 5.61 -16.02 0.86
C PHE A 229 4.79 -17.21 0.37
N HIS A 230 5.01 -17.55 -0.89
CA HIS A 230 4.43 -18.75 -1.47
C HIS A 230 5.12 -20.00 -0.88
N GLU A 231 4.33 -20.92 -0.35
CA GLU A 231 4.82 -22.10 0.37
C GLU A 231 5.82 -22.92 -0.46
N ALA A 232 5.52 -23.16 -1.75
CA ALA A 232 6.41 -23.93 -2.62
C ALA A 232 7.78 -23.26 -2.81
N PHE A 233 7.84 -21.92 -2.81
CA PHE A 233 9.11 -21.19 -2.87
C PHE A 233 9.93 -21.37 -1.58
N LEU A 234 9.31 -21.21 -0.41
CA LEU A 234 10.05 -21.39 0.86
C LEU A 234 10.54 -22.83 1.04
N LYS A 235 9.74 -23.82 0.64
CA LYS A 235 10.18 -25.22 0.62
C LYS A 235 11.39 -25.43 -0.29
N SER A 236 11.40 -24.83 -1.48
CA SER A 236 12.53 -24.96 -2.43
C SER A 236 13.83 -24.35 -1.93
N VAL A 237 13.76 -23.35 -1.04
CA VAL A 237 14.96 -22.73 -0.41
C VAL A 237 15.24 -23.29 0.98
N GLY A 238 14.55 -24.36 1.39
CA GLY A 238 14.80 -25.09 2.64
C GLY A 238 14.42 -24.33 3.91
N ILE A 239 13.44 -23.40 3.84
CA ILE A 239 12.92 -22.70 5.03
C ILE A 239 11.85 -23.57 5.69
N PRO A 240 12.02 -23.95 6.97
CA PRO A 240 11.00 -24.66 7.74
C PRO A 240 9.75 -23.81 7.91
N VAL A 241 8.59 -24.45 7.89
CA VAL A 241 7.30 -23.81 8.00
C VAL A 241 6.53 -24.38 9.19
N GLU A 242 6.10 -23.50 10.10
CA GLU A 242 5.35 -23.85 11.31
C GLU A 242 3.87 -23.52 11.10
N ALA A 243 2.97 -24.43 11.47
CA ALA A 243 1.54 -24.17 11.43
C ALA A 243 1.13 -23.08 12.41
N THR A 244 0.19 -22.20 12.00
CA THR A 244 -0.40 -21.19 12.88
C THR A 244 -1.92 -21.31 12.95
N ARG A 245 -2.55 -20.54 13.84
CA ARG A 245 -4.01 -20.42 13.90
C ARG A 245 -4.55 -19.28 13.01
N VAL A 246 -3.69 -18.61 12.26
CA VAL A 246 -4.04 -17.46 11.42
C VAL A 246 -4.60 -17.92 10.09
N SER A 247 -5.61 -17.23 9.60
CA SER A 247 -6.11 -17.36 8.24
C SER A 247 -6.06 -16.01 7.52
N ALA A 248 -5.75 -16.02 6.23
CA ALA A 248 -5.77 -14.84 5.37
C ALA A 248 -6.91 -14.95 4.36
N HIS A 249 -7.61 -13.83 4.15
CA HIS A 249 -8.56 -13.65 3.06
C HIS A 249 -7.86 -12.93 1.92
N PHE A 250 -7.86 -13.53 0.75
CA PHE A 250 -7.42 -12.88 -0.48
C PHE A 250 -8.62 -12.24 -1.18
N ALA A 251 -8.37 -11.33 -2.08
CA ALA A 251 -9.43 -10.64 -2.83
C ALA A 251 -10.43 -11.58 -3.52
N ARG A 252 -10.14 -12.86 -3.59
CA ARG A 252 -11.00 -13.94 -4.08
C ARG A 252 -10.74 -15.25 -3.35
N GLY A 253 -11.80 -16.01 -3.16
CA GLY A 253 -11.76 -17.38 -2.64
C GLY A 253 -11.95 -17.48 -1.13
N ALA A 254 -11.94 -18.71 -0.66
CA ALA A 254 -12.06 -19.00 0.77
C ALA A 254 -10.81 -18.56 1.52
N ALA A 255 -10.98 -18.30 2.82
CA ALA A 255 -9.87 -18.09 3.73
C ALA A 255 -8.85 -19.23 3.63
N ARG A 256 -7.58 -18.90 3.60
CA ARG A 256 -6.48 -19.88 3.59
C ARG A 256 -5.74 -19.84 4.90
N LYS A 257 -5.41 -21.00 5.43
CA LYS A 257 -4.51 -21.09 6.58
C LYS A 257 -3.16 -20.49 6.23
N VAL A 258 -2.64 -19.67 7.13
CA VAL A 258 -1.31 -19.08 7.02
C VAL A 258 -0.41 -19.77 8.02
N SER A 259 0.66 -20.35 7.55
CA SER A 259 1.77 -20.84 8.37
C SER A 259 2.79 -19.73 8.58
N ALA A 260 3.83 -19.96 9.36
CA ALA A 260 4.92 -19.02 9.58
C ALA A 260 6.26 -19.65 9.23
N GLY A 261 7.15 -18.85 8.63
CA GLY A 261 8.53 -19.22 8.35
C GLY A 261 9.50 -18.16 8.88
N GLN A 262 10.54 -18.59 9.61
CA GLN A 262 11.60 -17.69 10.07
C GLN A 262 12.57 -17.43 8.92
N ILE A 263 12.73 -16.17 8.50
CA ILE A 263 13.66 -15.78 7.45
C ILE A 263 14.67 -14.77 8.03
N ASN A 264 15.94 -15.10 7.96
CA ASN A 264 17.03 -14.30 8.59
C ASN A 264 17.87 -13.53 7.56
N ASP A 265 17.67 -13.81 6.28
CA ASP A 265 18.52 -13.33 5.19
C ASP A 265 17.74 -12.82 3.98
N LEU A 266 16.50 -12.38 4.18
CA LEU A 266 15.73 -11.72 3.12
C LEU A 266 16.45 -10.45 2.68
N LYS A 267 16.75 -10.37 1.39
CA LYS A 267 17.23 -9.15 0.74
C LYS A 267 16.18 -8.69 -0.26
N ILE A 268 15.77 -7.43 -0.16
CA ILE A 268 14.89 -6.76 -1.13
C ILE A 268 15.77 -5.80 -1.93
N GLY A 269 16.05 -6.15 -3.19
CA GLY A 269 17.13 -5.49 -3.93
C GLY A 269 18.45 -5.57 -3.16
N GLY A 270 19.08 -4.42 -2.89
CA GLY A 270 20.29 -4.31 -2.07
C GLY A 270 20.06 -4.22 -0.56
N PHE A 271 18.82 -4.08 -0.11
CA PHE A 271 18.46 -3.91 1.31
C PHE A 271 18.29 -5.26 2.01
N LYS A 272 19.03 -5.49 3.11
CA LYS A 272 18.84 -6.65 3.96
C LYS A 272 17.83 -6.32 5.06
N THR A 273 16.70 -7.03 5.08
CA THR A 273 15.70 -6.85 6.14
C THR A 273 16.18 -7.40 7.49
N PRO A 274 15.67 -6.88 8.61
CA PRO A 274 15.82 -7.57 9.88
C PRO A 274 15.25 -8.99 9.83
N PRO A 275 15.84 -9.95 10.58
CA PRO A 275 15.27 -11.28 10.72
C PRO A 275 13.84 -11.22 11.28
N ALA A 276 12.92 -11.93 10.64
CA ALA A 276 11.51 -11.92 11.06
C ALA A 276 10.79 -13.23 10.71
N LYS A 277 9.67 -13.47 11.37
CA LYS A 277 8.70 -14.49 10.95
C LYS A 277 7.74 -13.89 9.94
N PHE A 278 7.63 -14.54 8.79
CA PHE A 278 6.74 -14.14 7.69
C PHE A 278 5.61 -15.12 7.51
N GLY A 279 4.48 -14.64 6.99
CA GLY A 279 3.38 -15.51 6.61
C GLY A 279 3.76 -16.44 5.45
N VAL A 280 3.23 -17.63 5.46
CA VAL A 280 3.45 -18.66 4.44
C VAL A 280 2.14 -19.31 4.07
N THR A 281 1.78 -19.30 2.79
CA THR A 281 0.59 -19.99 2.29
C THR A 281 0.73 -20.31 0.80
N ALA A 282 -0.13 -21.18 0.30
CA ALA A 282 -0.29 -21.36 -1.15
C ALA A 282 -0.98 -20.12 -1.71
N LEU A 283 -0.23 -19.23 -2.38
CA LEU A 283 -0.79 -18.03 -3.01
C LEU A 283 -1.76 -18.42 -4.14
N PRO A 284 -2.85 -17.67 -4.34
CA PRO A 284 -3.78 -17.92 -5.44
C PRO A 284 -3.09 -17.78 -6.80
N ASN A 285 -3.54 -18.55 -7.80
CA ASN A 285 -2.97 -18.53 -9.15
C ASN A 285 -2.98 -17.13 -9.77
N PHE A 286 -4.01 -16.33 -9.53
CA PHE A 286 -4.07 -14.96 -10.05
C PHE A 286 -2.96 -14.06 -9.47
N THR A 287 -2.46 -14.33 -8.27
CA THR A 287 -1.30 -13.63 -7.70
C THR A 287 -0.01 -14.12 -8.37
N LEU A 288 0.13 -15.45 -8.56
CA LEU A 288 1.33 -16.07 -9.13
C LEU A 288 1.56 -15.70 -10.59
N LEU A 289 0.46 -15.49 -11.36
CA LEU A 289 0.49 -15.23 -12.80
C LEU A 289 0.55 -13.73 -13.14
N GLN A 290 0.78 -12.86 -12.17
CA GLN A 290 0.77 -11.41 -12.39
C GLN A 290 2.00 -10.89 -13.16
N SER A 291 2.99 -11.71 -13.40
CA SER A 291 4.17 -11.31 -14.19
C SER A 291 4.66 -12.45 -15.08
N SER A 292 5.49 -12.10 -16.08
CA SER A 292 6.29 -13.07 -16.84
C SER A 292 7.28 -13.81 -15.94
N ALA A 293 7.64 -13.24 -14.79
CA ALA A 293 8.41 -13.89 -13.73
C ALA A 293 7.45 -14.32 -12.62
N ARG A 294 7.61 -15.55 -12.17
CA ARG A 294 6.78 -16.14 -11.11
C ARG A 294 6.88 -15.31 -9.82
N ILE A 295 5.73 -14.85 -9.30
CA ILE A 295 5.66 -14.17 -8.01
C ILE A 295 5.87 -15.19 -6.90
N SER A 296 6.79 -14.90 -5.99
CA SER A 296 7.15 -15.77 -4.87
C SER A 296 6.54 -15.32 -3.54
N GLY A 297 5.92 -14.13 -3.51
CA GLY A 297 5.31 -13.59 -2.30
C GLY A 297 4.70 -12.21 -2.52
N ILE A 298 4.16 -11.69 -1.43
CA ILE A 298 3.58 -10.34 -1.32
C ILE A 298 4.36 -9.60 -0.24
N LEU A 299 4.86 -8.42 -0.55
CA LEU A 299 5.49 -7.49 0.39
C LEU A 299 4.40 -6.61 0.99
N GLY A 300 4.05 -6.87 2.25
CA GLY A 300 2.96 -6.22 2.96
C GLY A 300 3.39 -5.08 3.87
N MET A 301 2.41 -4.51 4.56
CA MET A 301 2.58 -3.32 5.39
C MET A 301 3.41 -3.55 6.64
N ASP A 302 3.46 -4.76 7.19
CA ASP A 302 4.34 -5.11 8.30
C ASP A 302 5.82 -4.80 7.98
N THR A 303 6.30 -5.29 6.84
CA THR A 303 7.68 -5.03 6.37
C THR A 303 7.85 -3.60 5.89
N LEU A 304 6.91 -3.07 5.09
CA LEU A 304 6.98 -1.70 4.60
C LEU A 304 7.01 -0.68 5.74
N TYR A 305 6.22 -0.89 6.79
CA TYR A 305 6.22 -0.02 7.96
C TYR A 305 7.51 -0.16 8.78
N THR A 306 7.92 -1.39 9.09
CA THR A 306 9.11 -1.66 9.92
C THR A 306 10.40 -1.19 9.26
N CYS A 307 10.50 -1.32 7.93
CA CYS A 307 11.65 -0.88 7.14
C CYS A 307 11.48 0.54 6.58
N HIS A 308 10.63 1.36 7.18
CA HIS A 308 10.38 2.77 6.82
C HIS A 308 10.11 2.99 5.32
N GLY A 309 9.39 2.08 4.70
CA GLY A 309 9.17 2.04 3.25
C GLY A 309 8.59 3.33 2.67
N ILE A 310 9.20 3.80 1.59
CA ILE A 310 8.67 4.89 0.78
C ILE A 310 8.54 4.37 -0.65
N ILE A 311 7.32 4.38 -1.18
CA ILE A 311 7.01 3.98 -2.56
C ILE A 311 6.86 5.25 -3.38
N ASP A 312 7.75 5.45 -4.35
CA ASP A 312 7.70 6.58 -5.28
C ASP A 312 7.28 6.09 -6.67
N LEU A 313 6.07 6.45 -7.06
CA LEU A 313 5.49 6.07 -8.34
C LEU A 313 5.89 6.99 -9.50
N ASP A 314 6.53 8.13 -9.23
CA ASP A 314 7.12 8.98 -10.28
C ASP A 314 8.47 8.39 -10.76
N SER A 315 9.36 8.03 -9.84
CA SER A 315 10.66 7.44 -10.16
C SER A 315 10.65 5.91 -10.19
N MET A 316 9.50 5.27 -9.99
CA MET A 316 9.36 3.81 -9.90
C MET A 316 10.41 3.19 -8.96
N SER A 317 10.44 3.68 -7.73
CA SER A 317 11.43 3.28 -6.74
C SER A 317 10.77 2.98 -5.38
N LEU A 318 11.29 1.96 -4.71
CA LEU A 318 11.05 1.67 -3.30
C LEU A 318 12.30 2.07 -2.53
N PHE A 319 12.15 2.80 -1.45
CA PHE A 319 13.22 3.14 -0.53
C PHE A 319 12.97 2.44 0.81
N LEU A 320 13.98 1.74 1.33
CA LEU A 320 13.95 1.03 2.61
C LEU A 320 15.15 1.44 3.49
N LYS A 321 14.91 1.45 4.81
CA LYS A 321 15.93 1.79 5.81
C LYS A 321 15.86 0.88 7.03
#